data_8eee285d18b7cf17f86ad7026c5020a8
#
_entry.id   8eee285d18b7cf17f86ad7026c5020a8
#
_cell.length_a   1.000
_cell.length_b   1.000
_cell.length_c   1.000
_cell.angle_alpha   90.00
_cell.angle_beta   90.00
_cell.angle_gamma   90.00
#
_symmetry.space_group_name_H-M   'P 1'
#
loop_
_entity.id
_entity.type
_entity.pdbx_description
1 polymer ?
#
loop_
_entity_poly.entity_id
_entity_poly.type
_entity_poly.pdbx_seq_one_letter_code
_entity_poly.pdbx_strand_id
1 'polypeptide(L)'
;MIVNHLGGGIVLIEDLLSKEELDSINLKLIEETCPVQGFRAVGEKLFLEGGYEITDEKEDIPTFASRYSDSIESLPFYDTVNDAMYRGVIEYCKLFPVAVESITNCVGRHFIKYVSGNFMGPHSDTSLSYKEGTVEPTSAIALGNTITVSIILNDEFEGGSLLFNTWDITAKPKAGSALYYPSNYIGSHQVDEVTSGTRWAFLAFYSHGDRTFTSNASLEKYPERYEWTMKLREDIIQSCKEDGLFDPSVDLKNLNRLQRKVRYDR
;
A
#
# COMPACT_ATOMS: atom_id res chain seq x y z
N MET A 1 -7.90 18.13 0.23
CA MET A 1 -7.48 16.88 0.93
C MET A 1 -8.11 16.85 2.31
N ILE A 2 -8.84 15.79 2.65
CA ILE A 2 -9.51 15.57 3.93
C ILE A 2 -8.98 14.27 4.50
N VAL A 3 -8.53 14.27 5.76
CA VAL A 3 -7.90 13.11 6.41
C VAL A 3 -8.84 12.56 7.48
N ASN A 4 -9.27 11.32 7.31
CA ASN A 4 -10.23 10.63 8.18
C ASN A 4 -9.59 9.36 8.77
N HIS A 5 -9.38 9.33 10.09
CA HIS A 5 -8.98 8.11 10.78
C HIS A 5 -10.22 7.24 11.04
N LEU A 6 -10.29 6.08 10.39
CA LEU A 6 -11.44 5.19 10.48
C LEU A 6 -11.37 4.25 11.69
N GLY A 7 -10.20 4.04 12.26
CA GLY A 7 -9.92 3.10 13.36
C GLY A 7 -8.78 2.14 12.99
N GLY A 8 -8.19 1.47 13.99
CA GLY A 8 -7.17 0.44 13.75
C GLY A 8 -5.91 0.86 12.98
N GLY A 9 -5.63 2.16 12.91
CA GLY A 9 -4.56 2.69 12.06
C GLY A 9 -4.94 2.79 10.58
N ILE A 10 -6.22 2.65 10.24
CA ILE A 10 -6.75 2.78 8.88
C ILE A 10 -7.13 4.25 8.67
N VAL A 11 -6.55 4.88 7.65
CA VAL A 11 -6.76 6.29 7.33
C VAL A 11 -7.23 6.41 5.89
N LEU A 12 -8.37 7.06 5.70
CA LEU A 12 -8.86 7.50 4.40
C LEU A 12 -8.44 8.95 4.18
N ILE A 13 -7.74 9.20 3.08
CA ILE A 13 -7.38 10.54 2.62
C ILE A 13 -8.17 10.83 1.34
N GLU A 14 -9.16 11.70 1.45
CA GLU A 14 -9.97 12.12 0.32
C GLU A 14 -9.30 13.29 -0.42
N ASP A 15 -9.52 13.38 -1.73
CA ASP A 15 -8.92 14.38 -2.62
C ASP A 15 -7.39 14.43 -2.52
N LEU A 16 -6.75 13.27 -2.43
CA LEU A 16 -5.29 13.15 -2.44
C LEU A 16 -4.71 13.49 -3.81
N LEU A 17 -5.35 12.99 -4.88
CA LEU A 17 -5.15 13.46 -6.24
C LEU A 17 -6.18 14.57 -6.52
N SER A 18 -5.71 15.69 -7.06
CA SER A 18 -6.61 16.72 -7.60
C SER A 18 -7.35 16.17 -8.83
N LYS A 19 -8.41 16.89 -9.22
CA LYS A 19 -9.15 16.52 -10.44
C LYS A 19 -8.24 16.54 -11.68
N GLU A 20 -7.36 17.52 -11.79
CA GLU A 20 -6.42 17.68 -12.90
C GLU A 20 -5.37 16.54 -12.92
N GLU A 21 -4.87 16.17 -11.75
CA GLU A 21 -3.97 15.03 -11.60
C GLU A 21 -4.67 13.73 -12.01
N LEU A 22 -5.89 13.50 -11.52
CA LEU A 22 -6.68 12.31 -11.85
C LEU A 22 -7.02 12.24 -13.35
N ASP A 23 -7.45 13.36 -13.94
CA ASP A 23 -7.76 13.46 -15.38
C ASP A 23 -6.53 13.22 -16.28
N SER A 24 -5.31 13.40 -15.76
CA SER A 24 -4.06 13.12 -16.48
C SER A 24 -3.72 11.63 -16.56
N ILE A 25 -4.36 10.78 -15.75
CA ILE A 25 -4.06 9.35 -15.67
C ILE A 25 -4.79 8.59 -16.78
N ASN A 26 -4.03 8.06 -17.73
CA ASN A 26 -4.55 7.24 -18.80
C ASN A 26 -4.49 5.74 -18.44
N LEU A 27 -5.58 5.20 -17.92
CA LEU A 27 -5.67 3.81 -17.50
C LEU A 27 -5.45 2.80 -18.64
N LYS A 28 -5.83 3.14 -19.89
CA LYS A 28 -5.61 2.28 -21.06
C LYS A 28 -4.12 2.15 -21.38
N LEU A 29 -3.36 3.22 -21.18
CA LEU A 29 -1.93 3.22 -21.43
C LEU A 29 -1.20 2.23 -20.53
N ILE A 30 -1.71 1.97 -19.31
CA ILE A 30 -1.16 0.94 -18.41
C ILE A 30 -1.23 -0.43 -19.11
N GLU A 31 -2.40 -0.77 -19.66
CA GLU A 31 -2.62 -2.06 -20.33
C GLU A 31 -1.82 -2.20 -21.63
N GLU A 32 -1.60 -1.08 -22.34
CA GLU A 32 -0.85 -1.05 -23.60
C GLU A 32 0.67 -1.10 -23.40
N THR A 33 1.16 -0.57 -22.27
CA THR A 33 2.60 -0.38 -22.03
C THR A 33 3.19 -1.42 -21.08
N CYS A 34 2.44 -1.79 -20.03
CA CYS A 34 2.93 -2.63 -18.96
C CYS A 34 2.46 -4.08 -19.14
N PRO A 35 3.37 -5.07 -18.99
CA PRO A 35 2.96 -6.47 -19.04
C PRO A 35 2.09 -6.81 -17.82
N VAL A 36 1.06 -7.63 -18.04
CA VAL A 36 0.24 -8.19 -16.98
C VAL A 36 1.06 -9.18 -16.17
N GLN A 37 1.03 -9.02 -14.87
CA GLN A 37 1.58 -9.94 -13.89
C GLN A 37 0.47 -10.40 -12.94
N GLY A 38 0.66 -11.54 -12.28
CA GLY A 38 -0.32 -12.10 -11.38
C GLY A 38 -1.16 -13.20 -12.01
N PHE A 39 -2.36 -13.43 -11.49
CA PHE A 39 -3.22 -14.52 -11.99
C PHE A 39 -3.65 -14.25 -13.43
N ARG A 40 -3.25 -15.15 -14.30
CA ARG A 40 -3.59 -15.11 -15.71
C ARG A 40 -4.43 -16.32 -16.07
N ALA A 41 -5.65 -16.08 -16.56
CA ALA A 41 -6.44 -17.13 -17.18
C ALA A 41 -5.97 -17.35 -18.62
N VAL A 42 -5.64 -18.60 -18.98
CA VAL A 42 -5.40 -19.02 -20.36
C VAL A 42 -6.41 -20.12 -20.68
N GLY A 43 -7.50 -19.76 -21.33
CA GLY A 43 -8.67 -20.63 -21.48
C GLY A 43 -9.34 -20.86 -20.11
N GLU A 44 -9.53 -22.13 -19.76
CA GLU A 44 -10.09 -22.53 -18.44
C GLU A 44 -9.02 -22.70 -17.35
N LYS A 45 -7.74 -22.49 -17.70
CA LYS A 45 -6.61 -22.71 -16.78
C LYS A 45 -6.15 -21.38 -16.20
N LEU A 46 -5.87 -21.40 -14.91
CA LEU A 46 -5.33 -20.28 -14.16
C LEU A 46 -3.85 -20.54 -13.85
N PHE A 47 -3.04 -19.50 -14.00
CA PHE A 47 -1.61 -19.56 -13.74
C PHE A 47 -1.22 -18.50 -12.72
N LEU A 48 -0.42 -18.89 -11.73
CA LEU A 48 0.28 -17.96 -10.85
C LEU A 48 1.42 -17.24 -11.59
N GLU A 49 1.77 -16.06 -11.08
CA GLU A 49 3.00 -15.37 -11.44
C GLU A 49 4.19 -16.35 -11.34
N GLY A 50 4.96 -16.52 -12.41
CA GLY A 50 6.01 -17.52 -12.52
C GLY A 50 5.66 -18.79 -13.32
N GLY A 51 4.43 -18.89 -13.84
CA GLY A 51 4.06 -19.93 -14.81
C GLY A 51 3.59 -21.26 -14.20
N TYR A 52 3.29 -21.28 -12.91
CA TYR A 52 2.71 -22.48 -12.28
C TYR A 52 1.22 -22.57 -12.59
N GLU A 53 0.79 -23.71 -13.15
CA GLU A 53 -0.63 -24.02 -13.36
C GLU A 53 -1.32 -24.25 -12.00
N ILE A 54 -2.44 -23.55 -11.77
CA ILE A 54 -3.31 -23.83 -10.64
C ILE A 54 -4.25 -24.94 -11.08
N THR A 55 -4.08 -26.12 -10.50
CA THR A 55 -4.85 -27.32 -10.88
C THR A 55 -6.13 -27.49 -10.11
N ASP A 56 -6.33 -26.73 -9.03
CA ASP A 56 -7.48 -26.85 -8.17
C ASP A 56 -8.63 -25.90 -8.57
N GLU A 57 -9.84 -26.30 -8.23
CA GLU A 57 -11.08 -25.68 -8.64
C GLU A 57 -11.11 -24.18 -8.29
N LYS A 58 -11.76 -23.37 -9.15
CA LYS A 58 -11.87 -21.90 -9.05
C LYS A 58 -12.33 -21.38 -7.69
N GLU A 59 -12.89 -22.22 -6.85
CA GLU A 59 -13.47 -21.88 -5.55
C GLU A 59 -12.43 -21.54 -4.47
N ASP A 60 -11.17 -21.99 -4.65
CA ASP A 60 -10.10 -21.81 -3.64
C ASP A 60 -9.10 -20.68 -3.95
N ILE A 61 -9.32 -19.88 -5.01
CA ILE A 61 -8.39 -18.82 -5.39
C ILE A 61 -8.72 -17.54 -4.64
N PRO A 62 -7.87 -17.12 -3.66
CA PRO A 62 -8.18 -15.97 -2.81
C PRO A 62 -8.02 -14.61 -3.53
N THR A 63 -7.49 -14.61 -4.76
CA THR A 63 -7.21 -13.39 -5.52
C THR A 63 -7.52 -13.59 -6.99
N PHE A 64 -8.26 -12.65 -7.57
CA PHE A 64 -8.57 -12.62 -8.98
C PHE A 64 -8.47 -11.17 -9.48
N ALA A 65 -7.26 -10.75 -9.91
CA ALA A 65 -7.01 -9.40 -10.40
C ALA A 65 -5.81 -9.38 -11.35
N SER A 66 -5.78 -8.42 -12.26
CA SER A 66 -4.61 -8.15 -13.09
C SER A 66 -3.70 -7.14 -12.41
N ARG A 67 -2.40 -7.44 -12.35
CA ARG A 67 -1.38 -6.59 -11.73
C ARG A 67 -0.39 -6.13 -12.79
N TYR A 68 0.08 -4.89 -12.66
CA TYR A 68 1.02 -4.24 -13.56
C TYR A 68 2.10 -3.58 -12.71
N SER A 69 3.28 -4.17 -12.64
CA SER A 69 4.43 -3.67 -11.87
C SER A 69 5.65 -3.37 -12.73
N ASP A 70 5.81 -4.06 -13.85
CA ASP A 70 6.95 -3.85 -14.73
C ASP A 70 6.72 -2.66 -15.65
N SER A 71 7.77 -1.85 -15.82
CA SER A 71 7.77 -0.68 -16.72
C SER A 71 6.80 0.44 -16.34
N ILE A 72 6.20 0.43 -15.15
CA ILE A 72 5.26 1.46 -14.72
C ILE A 72 5.92 2.84 -14.61
N GLU A 73 7.22 2.91 -14.32
CA GLU A 73 7.99 4.15 -14.25
C GLU A 73 8.11 4.85 -15.62
N SER A 74 7.84 4.15 -16.72
CA SER A 74 7.82 4.73 -18.06
C SER A 74 6.51 5.45 -18.41
N LEU A 75 5.47 5.28 -17.59
CA LEU A 75 4.18 5.93 -17.80
C LEU A 75 4.28 7.43 -17.50
N PRO A 76 3.76 8.30 -18.37
CA PRO A 76 3.93 9.75 -18.26
C PRO A 76 3.27 10.36 -17.00
N PHE A 77 2.36 9.64 -16.37
CA PHE A 77 1.68 10.03 -15.14
C PHE A 77 2.18 9.29 -13.89
N TYR A 78 3.22 8.47 -14.01
CA TYR A 78 3.75 7.70 -12.88
C TYR A 78 4.19 8.62 -11.72
N ASP A 79 4.92 9.67 -12.02
CA ASP A 79 5.38 10.62 -11.01
C ASP A 79 4.20 11.30 -10.30
N THR A 80 3.13 11.63 -11.01
CA THR A 80 1.90 12.20 -10.41
C THR A 80 1.34 11.29 -9.31
N VAL A 81 1.21 10.00 -9.60
CA VAL A 81 0.69 9.03 -8.62
C VAL A 81 1.67 8.79 -7.47
N ASN A 82 2.97 8.71 -7.81
CA ASN A 82 4.03 8.51 -6.82
C ASN A 82 4.15 9.72 -5.85
N ASP A 83 4.03 10.94 -6.36
CA ASP A 83 4.03 12.16 -5.55
C ASP A 83 2.77 12.26 -4.67
N ALA A 84 1.61 11.87 -5.18
CA ALA A 84 0.40 11.79 -4.38
C ALA A 84 0.58 10.82 -3.20
N MET A 85 1.11 9.62 -3.49
CA MET A 85 1.43 8.64 -2.45
C MET A 85 2.40 9.20 -1.40
N TYR A 86 3.41 9.98 -1.83
CA TYR A 86 4.37 10.64 -0.94
C TYR A 86 3.69 11.70 -0.04
N ARG A 87 2.82 12.55 -0.61
CA ARG A 87 2.04 13.51 0.16
C ARG A 87 1.15 12.82 1.20
N GLY A 88 0.51 11.72 0.82
CA GLY A 88 -0.39 10.99 1.71
C GLY A 88 0.31 10.31 2.88
N VAL A 89 1.53 9.78 2.73
CA VAL A 89 2.26 9.18 3.86
C VAL A 89 2.69 10.23 4.88
N ILE A 90 2.95 11.46 4.45
CA ILE A 90 3.21 12.57 5.38
C ILE A 90 1.98 12.80 6.27
N GLU A 91 0.78 12.87 5.69
CA GLU A 91 -0.46 13.03 6.45
C GLU A 91 -0.75 11.83 7.36
N TYR A 92 -0.48 10.62 6.90
CA TYR A 92 -0.58 9.42 7.75
C TYR A 92 0.34 9.51 8.97
N CYS A 93 1.60 9.92 8.78
CA CYS A 93 2.58 10.04 9.84
C CYS A 93 2.29 11.21 10.80
N LYS A 94 1.53 12.24 10.40
CA LYS A 94 1.02 13.26 11.33
C LYS A 94 0.08 12.65 12.37
N LEU A 95 -0.75 11.67 11.99
CA LEU A 95 -1.61 10.95 12.91
C LEU A 95 -0.83 9.89 13.74
N PHE A 96 0.17 9.29 13.12
CA PHE A 96 0.99 8.22 13.72
C PHE A 96 2.49 8.54 13.63
N PRO A 97 3.00 9.52 14.40
CA PRO A 97 4.39 9.99 14.25
C PRO A 97 5.45 8.89 14.42
N VAL A 98 5.16 7.88 15.24
CA VAL A 98 6.06 6.72 15.44
C VAL A 98 6.21 5.89 14.18
N ALA A 99 5.26 5.95 13.25
CA ALA A 99 5.32 5.21 11.99
C ALA A 99 6.53 5.62 11.13
N VAL A 100 7.02 6.86 11.27
CA VAL A 100 8.21 7.34 10.53
C VAL A 100 9.45 6.48 10.78
N GLU A 101 9.56 5.89 11.97
CA GLU A 101 10.68 5.02 12.32
C GLU A 101 10.60 3.64 11.65
N SER A 102 9.41 3.28 11.18
CA SER A 102 9.15 2.04 10.49
C SER A 102 9.32 2.14 8.97
N ILE A 103 9.65 3.32 8.45
CA ILE A 103 9.76 3.55 7.01
C ILE A 103 11.22 3.75 6.65
N THR A 104 11.79 2.80 5.93
CA THR A 104 13.14 2.89 5.37
C THR A 104 13.14 2.76 3.85
N ASN A 105 12.01 2.36 3.26
CA ASN A 105 11.90 2.09 1.84
C ASN A 105 10.43 2.13 1.41
N CYS A 106 10.18 2.30 0.12
CA CYS A 106 8.88 2.09 -0.51
C CYS A 106 9.03 1.07 -1.65
N VAL A 107 8.33 -0.03 -1.55
CA VAL A 107 8.48 -1.18 -2.45
C VAL A 107 7.15 -1.60 -3.06
N GLY A 108 7.19 -2.50 -4.03
CA GLY A 108 6.04 -3.20 -4.57
C GLY A 108 5.01 -2.29 -5.24
N ARG A 109 5.46 -1.16 -5.80
CA ARG A 109 4.58 -0.25 -6.56
C ARG A 109 3.98 -0.98 -7.75
N HIS A 110 2.66 -0.93 -7.89
CA HIS A 110 1.96 -1.54 -9.01
C HIS A 110 0.57 -0.94 -9.20
N PHE A 111 0.08 -1.00 -10.42
CA PHE A 111 -1.33 -0.82 -10.71
C PHE A 111 -2.05 -2.16 -10.60
N ILE A 112 -3.27 -2.15 -10.12
CA ILE A 112 -4.12 -3.34 -10.01
C ILE A 112 -5.49 -3.04 -10.62
N LYS A 113 -5.97 -4.00 -11.43
CA LYS A 113 -7.23 -3.94 -12.15
C LYS A 113 -8.11 -5.10 -11.73
N TYR A 114 -9.32 -4.79 -11.29
CA TYR A 114 -10.39 -5.74 -11.06
C TYR A 114 -11.49 -5.51 -12.08
N VAL A 115 -11.88 -6.53 -12.81
CA VAL A 115 -13.06 -6.51 -13.67
C VAL A 115 -14.23 -7.18 -12.96
N SER A 116 -15.44 -7.10 -13.52
CA SER A 116 -16.64 -7.77 -12.95
C SER A 116 -16.35 -9.25 -12.67
N GLY A 117 -16.69 -9.71 -11.48
CA GLY A 117 -16.41 -11.03 -10.94
C GLY A 117 -15.07 -11.16 -10.21
N ASN A 118 -14.22 -10.12 -10.26
CA ASN A 118 -12.93 -10.15 -9.55
C ASN A 118 -13.07 -9.69 -8.10
N PHE A 119 -12.28 -10.29 -7.23
CA PHE A 119 -12.20 -10.00 -5.80
C PHE A 119 -10.80 -10.31 -5.27
N MET A 120 -10.56 -10.02 -4.01
CA MET A 120 -9.37 -10.48 -3.28
C MET A 120 -9.81 -10.97 -1.90
N GLY A 121 -9.51 -12.22 -1.59
CA GLY A 121 -9.86 -12.85 -0.31
C GLY A 121 -9.16 -12.20 0.89
N PRO A 122 -9.56 -12.56 2.13
CA PRO A 122 -8.96 -12.02 3.35
C PRO A 122 -7.47 -12.32 3.42
N HIS A 123 -6.65 -11.29 3.60
CA HIS A 123 -5.19 -11.40 3.71
C HIS A 123 -4.60 -10.23 4.51
N SER A 124 -3.33 -10.34 4.83
CA SER A 124 -2.49 -9.21 5.23
C SER A 124 -1.32 -9.08 4.25
N ASP A 125 -0.83 -7.87 4.04
CA ASP A 125 0.24 -7.61 3.08
C ASP A 125 1.63 -8.03 3.57
N THR A 126 1.71 -8.54 4.79
CA THR A 126 2.87 -9.21 5.37
C THR A 126 2.71 -10.74 5.39
N SER A 127 1.63 -11.28 4.81
CA SER A 127 1.38 -12.71 4.80
C SER A 127 2.46 -13.47 4.03
N LEU A 128 2.91 -14.57 4.62
CA LEU A 128 3.76 -15.55 3.96
C LEU A 128 2.84 -16.50 3.19
N SER A 129 3.11 -16.68 1.91
CA SER A 129 2.56 -17.81 1.17
C SER A 129 3.35 -19.05 1.55
N TYR A 130 2.72 -19.98 2.25
CA TYR A 130 3.29 -21.30 2.49
C TYR A 130 2.82 -22.22 1.37
N LYS A 131 3.74 -22.70 0.55
CA LYS A 131 3.58 -23.93 -0.20
C LYS A 131 4.18 -25.04 0.63
N GLU A 132 3.58 -26.22 0.68
CA GLU A 132 3.99 -27.38 1.51
C GLU A 132 5.50 -27.42 1.81
N GLY A 133 5.88 -26.96 3.02
CA GLY A 133 7.24 -27.02 3.54
C GLY A 133 8.26 -26.02 3.00
N THR A 134 7.88 -25.08 2.14
CA THR A 134 8.80 -24.04 1.62
C THR A 134 8.22 -22.63 1.84
N VAL A 135 9.08 -21.73 2.34
CA VAL A 135 8.81 -20.28 2.36
C VAL A 135 9.29 -19.75 1.01
N GLU A 136 8.38 -19.22 0.20
CA GLU A 136 8.75 -18.60 -1.06
C GLU A 136 9.67 -17.40 -0.82
N PRO A 137 10.78 -17.24 -1.56
CA PRO A 137 11.73 -16.14 -1.37
C PRO A 137 11.10 -14.75 -1.51
N THR A 138 10.05 -14.60 -2.33
CA THR A 138 9.28 -13.37 -2.52
C THR A 138 8.55 -12.95 -1.24
N SER A 139 8.20 -13.90 -0.39
CA SER A 139 7.52 -13.67 0.89
C SER A 139 8.41 -12.93 1.90
N ALA A 140 9.73 -13.05 1.79
CA ALA A 140 10.66 -12.38 2.69
C ALA A 140 10.60 -10.84 2.55
N ILE A 141 10.28 -10.32 1.37
CA ILE A 141 10.11 -8.89 1.11
C ILE A 141 8.82 -8.40 1.79
N ALA A 142 7.74 -9.15 1.69
CA ALA A 142 6.46 -8.80 2.30
C ALA A 142 6.54 -8.69 3.83
N LEU A 143 7.39 -9.48 4.48
CA LEU A 143 7.60 -9.40 5.94
C LEU A 143 8.10 -8.02 6.42
N GLY A 144 8.76 -7.27 5.55
CA GLY A 144 9.24 -5.92 5.86
C GLY A 144 8.16 -4.85 5.71
N ASN A 145 7.01 -5.15 5.11
CA ASN A 145 5.95 -4.18 4.89
C ASN A 145 5.35 -3.72 6.22
N THR A 146 5.16 -2.41 6.35
CA THR A 146 4.64 -1.78 7.58
C THR A 146 3.37 -1.00 7.35
N ILE A 147 3.30 -0.28 6.23
CA ILE A 147 2.14 0.52 5.84
C ILE A 147 1.84 0.22 4.37
N THR A 148 0.61 -0.15 4.10
CA THR A 148 0.07 -0.26 2.75
C THR A 148 -0.63 1.04 2.37
N VAL A 149 -0.45 1.44 1.11
CA VAL A 149 -1.21 2.49 0.47
C VAL A 149 -1.97 1.94 -0.73
N SER A 150 -3.24 2.32 -0.85
CA SER A 150 -4.10 2.01 -2.00
C SER A 150 -4.79 3.28 -2.47
N ILE A 151 -4.42 3.80 -3.64
CA ILE A 151 -5.01 4.99 -4.28
C ILE A 151 -6.03 4.51 -5.31
N ILE A 152 -7.27 4.96 -5.22
CA ILE A 152 -8.33 4.62 -6.17
C ILE A 152 -8.27 5.58 -7.36
N LEU A 153 -8.30 5.04 -8.58
CA LEU A 153 -8.02 5.80 -9.80
C LEU A 153 -9.26 6.07 -10.66
N ASN A 154 -10.39 5.44 -10.34
CA ASN A 154 -11.66 5.64 -11.07
C ASN A 154 -12.86 5.30 -10.19
N ASP A 155 -14.07 5.71 -10.64
CA ASP A 155 -15.33 5.49 -9.93
C ASP A 155 -16.35 4.65 -10.73
N GLU A 156 -16.03 4.29 -11.99
CA GLU A 156 -16.96 3.63 -12.91
C GLU A 156 -17.06 2.12 -12.63
N PHE A 157 -17.38 1.75 -11.39
CA PHE A 157 -17.58 0.36 -10.98
C PHE A 157 -18.55 0.25 -9.79
N GLU A 158 -19.15 -0.94 -9.63
CA GLU A 158 -19.93 -1.30 -8.45
C GLU A 158 -19.26 -2.46 -7.70
N GLY A 159 -19.52 -2.56 -6.40
CA GLY A 159 -18.79 -3.48 -5.51
C GLY A 159 -17.40 -2.99 -5.20
N GLY A 160 -16.44 -3.90 -5.04
CA GLY A 160 -15.01 -3.60 -4.91
C GLY A 160 -14.62 -2.80 -3.65
N SER A 161 -15.44 -2.85 -2.59
CA SER A 161 -15.13 -2.23 -1.30
C SER A 161 -13.96 -2.93 -0.61
N LEU A 162 -13.17 -2.19 0.18
CA LEU A 162 -12.20 -2.79 1.10
C LEU A 162 -12.87 -3.04 2.44
N LEU A 163 -12.83 -4.29 2.89
CA LEU A 163 -13.40 -4.72 4.17
C LEU A 163 -12.26 -5.06 5.13
N PHE A 164 -12.20 -4.33 6.24
CA PHE A 164 -11.27 -4.57 7.34
C PHE A 164 -12.01 -5.30 8.45
N ASN A 165 -12.15 -6.62 8.31
CA ASN A 165 -13.03 -7.45 9.15
C ASN A 165 -12.70 -7.36 10.64
N THR A 166 -11.43 -7.19 11.02
CA THR A 166 -11.01 -7.05 12.43
C THR A 166 -11.65 -5.84 13.12
N TRP A 167 -12.00 -4.81 12.33
CA TRP A 167 -12.47 -3.52 12.84
C TRP A 167 -13.93 -3.22 12.46
N ASP A 168 -14.59 -4.13 11.73
CA ASP A 168 -15.94 -3.90 11.16
C ASP A 168 -16.00 -2.61 10.32
N ILE A 169 -14.94 -2.36 9.55
CA ILE A 169 -14.81 -1.19 8.68
C ILE A 169 -15.00 -1.64 7.23
N THR A 170 -15.95 -1.01 6.53
CA THR A 170 -16.10 -1.09 5.07
C THR A 170 -15.76 0.25 4.46
N ALA A 171 -14.77 0.29 3.58
CA ALA A 171 -14.33 1.49 2.90
C ALA A 171 -14.53 1.37 1.39
N LYS A 172 -15.25 2.31 0.79
CA LYS A 172 -15.37 2.50 -0.67
C LYS A 172 -14.90 3.90 -1.03
N PRO A 173 -13.57 4.13 -1.09
CA PRO A 173 -13.04 5.44 -1.43
C PRO A 173 -13.39 5.82 -2.86
N LYS A 174 -13.62 7.10 -3.10
CA LYS A 174 -13.82 7.67 -4.44
C LYS A 174 -12.50 7.76 -5.21
N ALA A 175 -12.57 7.91 -6.52
CA ALA A 175 -11.42 8.22 -7.36
C ALA A 175 -10.64 9.43 -6.80
N GLY A 176 -9.32 9.35 -6.85
CA GLY A 176 -8.42 10.36 -6.28
C GLY A 176 -8.22 10.26 -4.77
N SER A 177 -8.92 9.35 -4.07
CA SER A 177 -8.73 9.12 -2.64
C SER A 177 -7.78 7.94 -2.40
N ALA A 178 -7.17 7.88 -1.22
CA ALA A 178 -6.30 6.80 -0.81
C ALA A 178 -6.64 6.25 0.57
N LEU A 179 -6.40 4.96 0.76
CA LEU A 179 -6.35 4.30 2.05
C LEU A 179 -4.89 4.02 2.42
N TYR A 180 -4.53 4.39 3.65
CA TYR A 180 -3.28 4.02 4.33
C TYR A 180 -3.62 3.15 5.53
N TYR A 181 -2.96 2.02 5.67
CA TYR A 181 -3.24 1.09 6.77
C TYR A 181 -2.04 0.20 7.10
N PRO A 182 -1.98 -0.36 8.32
CA PRO A 182 -0.93 -1.31 8.69
C PRO A 182 -0.93 -2.52 7.76
N SER A 183 0.23 -2.92 7.25
CA SER A 183 0.36 -4.08 6.35
C SER A 183 0.22 -5.43 7.06
N ASN A 184 0.33 -5.46 8.40
CA ASN A 184 0.26 -6.68 9.20
C ASN A 184 -1.20 -7.11 9.50
N TYR A 185 -1.37 -8.11 10.37
CA TYR A 185 -2.68 -8.66 10.74
C TYR A 185 -3.67 -7.62 11.29
N ILE A 186 -3.20 -6.46 11.80
CA ILE A 186 -4.07 -5.37 12.27
C ILE A 186 -4.84 -4.77 11.08
N GLY A 187 -4.16 -4.58 9.94
CA GLY A 187 -4.77 -4.10 8.70
C GLY A 187 -5.22 -5.21 7.76
N SER A 188 -5.44 -6.43 8.28
CA SER A 188 -6.01 -7.53 7.48
C SER A 188 -7.32 -7.11 6.83
N HIS A 189 -7.41 -7.34 5.53
CA HIS A 189 -8.50 -6.85 4.71
C HIS A 189 -8.80 -7.81 3.55
N GLN A 190 -9.89 -7.54 2.87
CA GLN A 190 -10.28 -8.15 1.61
C GLN A 190 -10.80 -7.08 0.66
N VAL A 191 -10.81 -7.37 -0.64
CA VAL A 191 -11.52 -6.57 -1.63
C VAL A 191 -12.75 -7.37 -2.05
N ASP A 192 -13.92 -6.78 -1.83
CA ASP A 192 -15.19 -7.37 -2.21
C ASP A 192 -15.31 -7.53 -3.73
N GLU A 193 -16.17 -8.40 -4.20
CA GLU A 193 -16.39 -8.61 -5.62
C GLU A 193 -16.79 -7.31 -6.32
N VAL A 194 -16.11 -7.01 -7.43
CA VAL A 194 -16.54 -6.00 -8.39
C VAL A 194 -17.69 -6.57 -9.19
N THR A 195 -18.90 -6.06 -8.95
CA THR A 195 -20.12 -6.61 -9.56
C THR A 195 -20.41 -6.05 -10.95
N SER A 196 -19.92 -4.85 -11.24
CA SER A 196 -19.97 -4.26 -12.59
C SER A 196 -18.86 -3.24 -12.80
N GLY A 197 -18.50 -2.98 -14.05
CA GLY A 197 -17.45 -2.04 -14.42
C GLY A 197 -16.04 -2.58 -14.21
N THR A 198 -15.09 -1.65 -14.04
CA THR A 198 -13.68 -1.99 -13.83
C THR A 198 -13.12 -1.07 -12.75
N ARG A 199 -12.57 -1.65 -11.67
CA ARG A 199 -11.91 -0.92 -10.58
C ARG A 199 -10.41 -0.89 -10.82
N TRP A 200 -9.84 0.30 -10.80
CA TRP A 200 -8.41 0.53 -10.86
C TRP A 200 -7.90 1.14 -9.56
N ALA A 201 -6.77 0.64 -9.09
CA ALA A 201 -6.05 1.22 -7.98
C ALA A 201 -4.53 1.17 -8.22
N PHE A 202 -3.80 2.07 -7.54
CA PHE A 202 -2.35 2.02 -7.41
C PHE A 202 -2.00 1.62 -5.99
N LEU A 203 -1.13 0.63 -5.85
CA LEU A 203 -0.69 0.11 -4.56
C LEU A 203 0.82 0.25 -4.40
N ALA A 204 1.23 0.46 -3.16
CA ALA A 204 2.62 0.38 -2.74
C ALA A 204 2.71 0.05 -1.24
N PHE A 205 3.92 -0.35 -0.82
CA PHE A 205 4.19 -0.71 0.56
C PHE A 205 5.37 0.10 1.10
N TYR A 206 5.15 0.80 2.20
CA TYR A 206 6.25 1.33 3.00
C TYR A 206 6.79 0.23 3.89
N SER A 207 8.10 0.09 3.94
CA SER A 207 8.77 -1.09 4.50
C SER A 207 9.96 -0.70 5.37
N HIS A 208 10.28 -1.55 6.35
CA HIS A 208 11.55 -1.49 7.08
C HIS A 208 12.77 -1.83 6.21
N GLY A 209 12.56 -2.39 5.01
CA GLY A 209 13.63 -3.04 4.26
C GLY A 209 14.02 -4.39 4.86
N ASP A 210 14.98 -5.04 4.24
CA ASP A 210 15.57 -6.27 4.76
C ASP A 210 16.73 -5.99 5.74
N ARG A 211 17.26 -7.02 6.36
CA ARG A 211 18.42 -6.91 7.28
C ARG A 211 19.65 -6.32 6.60
N THR A 212 19.75 -6.42 5.29
CA THR A 212 20.88 -5.88 4.53
C THR A 212 20.79 -4.37 4.40
N PHE A 213 19.59 -3.78 4.50
CA PHE A 213 19.38 -2.35 4.40
C PHE A 213 19.99 -1.56 5.57
N THR A 214 20.13 -2.17 6.72
CA THR A 214 20.75 -1.57 7.91
C THR A 214 22.26 -1.73 7.98
N SER A 215 22.86 -2.50 7.06
CA SER A 215 24.31 -2.64 6.98
C SER A 215 24.91 -1.49 6.16
N ASN A 216 26.12 -1.06 6.52
CA ASN A 216 26.87 -0.04 5.74
C ASN A 216 27.03 -0.46 4.28
N ALA A 217 27.16 -1.76 4.00
CA ALA A 217 27.23 -2.30 2.65
C ALA A 217 25.95 -2.04 1.81
N SER A 218 24.77 -1.97 2.43
CA SER A 218 23.54 -1.62 1.73
C SER A 218 23.42 -0.13 1.44
N LEU A 219 23.89 0.71 2.35
CA LEU A 219 23.95 2.16 2.13
C LEU A 219 24.89 2.51 0.99
N GLU A 220 26.03 1.81 0.91
CA GLU A 220 26.98 1.96 -0.20
C GLU A 220 26.43 1.46 -1.54
N LYS A 221 25.63 0.40 -1.50
CA LYS A 221 25.06 -0.23 -2.72
C LYS A 221 23.85 0.51 -3.27
N TYR A 222 23.06 1.17 -2.42
CA TYR A 222 21.81 1.86 -2.80
C TYR A 222 21.70 3.23 -2.15
N PRO A 223 22.63 4.17 -2.44
CA PRO A 223 22.67 5.48 -1.81
C PRO A 223 21.38 6.29 -2.05
N GLU A 224 20.78 6.16 -3.23
CA GLU A 224 19.55 6.84 -3.59
C GLU A 224 18.36 6.48 -2.69
N ARG A 225 18.29 5.24 -2.21
CA ARG A 225 17.24 4.79 -1.27
C ARG A 225 17.42 5.43 0.10
N TYR A 226 18.67 5.55 0.54
CA TYR A 226 18.97 6.21 1.79
C TYR A 226 18.63 7.71 1.73
N GLU A 227 19.01 8.40 0.68
CA GLU A 227 18.69 9.81 0.47
C GLU A 227 17.18 10.04 0.44
N TRP A 228 16.43 9.22 -0.29
CA TRP A 228 14.98 9.29 -0.32
C TRP A 228 14.36 9.09 1.07
N THR A 229 14.83 8.10 1.83
CA THR A 229 14.33 7.81 3.18
C THR A 229 14.61 8.96 4.13
N MET A 230 15.80 9.53 4.09
CA MET A 230 16.18 10.66 4.94
C MET A 230 15.34 11.89 4.60
N LYS A 231 15.16 12.17 3.30
CA LYS A 231 14.30 13.25 2.85
C LYS A 231 12.86 13.08 3.33
N LEU A 232 12.28 11.90 3.17
CA LEU A 232 10.92 11.62 3.65
C LEU A 232 10.79 11.88 5.16
N ARG A 233 11.75 11.42 5.96
CA ARG A 233 11.76 11.63 7.41
C ARG A 233 11.85 13.12 7.76
N GLU A 234 12.71 13.85 7.10
CA GLU A 234 12.86 15.30 7.29
C GLU A 234 11.56 16.04 6.93
N ASP A 235 10.93 15.71 5.80
CA ASP A 235 9.68 16.31 5.36
C ASP A 235 8.52 16.02 6.33
N ILE A 236 8.43 14.79 6.86
CA ILE A 236 7.43 14.44 7.88
C ILE A 236 7.68 15.23 9.17
N ILE A 237 8.91 15.27 9.66
CA ILE A 237 9.27 16.01 10.88
C ILE A 237 8.95 17.50 10.71
N GLN A 238 9.32 18.06 9.57
CA GLN A 238 9.07 19.47 9.27
C GLN A 238 7.57 19.78 9.21
N SER A 239 6.79 18.94 8.52
CA SER A 239 5.34 19.09 8.42
C SER A 239 4.65 18.99 9.79
N CYS A 240 5.08 18.06 10.64
CA CYS A 240 4.57 17.98 12.01
C CYS A 240 4.85 19.23 12.84
N LYS A 241 6.04 19.82 12.67
CA LYS A 241 6.41 21.07 13.36
C LYS A 241 5.59 22.27 12.88
N GLU A 242 5.38 22.40 11.57
CA GLU A 242 4.59 23.48 10.96
C GLU A 242 3.15 23.47 11.42
N ASP A 243 2.57 22.28 11.60
CA ASP A 243 1.21 22.10 12.11
C ASP A 243 1.12 22.21 13.66
N GLY A 244 2.24 22.51 14.34
CA GLY A 244 2.28 22.59 15.81
C GLY A 244 2.06 21.23 16.49
N LEU A 245 2.25 20.15 15.74
CA LEU A 245 2.18 18.79 16.23
C LEU A 245 3.50 18.38 16.90
N PHE A 246 3.49 17.20 17.43
CA PHE A 246 4.61 16.52 18.04
C PHE A 246 5.87 16.51 17.13
N ASP A 247 7.06 16.81 17.70
CA ASP A 247 8.34 16.65 17.03
C ASP A 247 8.92 15.25 17.27
N PRO A 248 8.83 14.31 16.32
CA PRO A 248 9.33 12.94 16.50
C PRO A 248 10.81 12.89 16.83
N SER A 249 11.61 13.85 16.39
CA SER A 249 13.07 13.87 16.63
C SER A 249 13.46 14.19 18.08
N VAL A 250 12.62 14.96 18.76
CA VAL A 250 12.86 15.39 20.16
C VAL A 250 12.10 14.50 21.13
N ASP A 251 10.88 14.16 20.79
CA ASP A 251 9.93 13.59 21.74
C ASP A 251 9.92 12.06 21.76
N LEU A 252 10.48 11.37 20.76
CA LEU A 252 10.61 9.91 20.82
C LEU A 252 11.46 9.45 22.02
N LYS A 253 12.48 10.22 22.40
CA LYS A 253 13.23 9.97 23.62
C LYS A 253 12.41 10.23 24.88
N ASN A 254 11.40 11.08 24.81
CA ASN A 254 10.53 11.47 25.92
C ASN A 254 9.17 10.75 25.90
N LEU A 255 8.76 10.17 24.77
CA LEU A 255 7.47 9.49 24.59
C LEU A 255 7.29 8.37 25.63
N ASN A 256 8.34 7.62 25.91
CA ASN A 256 8.33 6.60 26.96
C ASN A 256 8.04 7.17 28.36
N ARG A 257 8.36 8.44 28.61
CA ARG A 257 8.01 9.14 29.87
C ARG A 257 6.57 9.65 29.87
N LEU A 258 6.10 10.21 28.75
CA LEU A 258 4.74 10.74 28.59
C LEU A 258 3.70 9.61 28.56
N GLN A 259 3.95 8.52 27.84
CA GLN A 259 3.06 7.36 27.82
C GLN A 259 2.97 6.65 29.17
N ARG A 260 4.06 6.65 29.97
CA ARG A 260 4.01 6.15 31.35
C ARG A 260 3.12 7.04 32.24
N LYS A 261 3.17 8.35 32.06
CA LYS A 261 2.37 9.30 32.84
C LYS A 261 0.87 9.17 32.57
N VAL A 262 0.49 9.06 31.27
CA VAL A 262 -0.92 8.89 30.86
C VAL A 262 -1.52 7.53 31.28
N ARG A 263 -0.71 6.49 31.47
CA ARG A 263 -1.19 5.17 31.93
C ARG A 263 -1.44 5.07 33.44
N TYR A 264 -0.86 5.96 34.23
CA TYR A 264 -0.96 5.93 35.70
C TYR A 264 -1.92 6.96 36.30
N ASP A 265 -2.40 7.89 35.46
CA ASP A 265 -3.36 8.93 35.85
C ASP A 265 -4.82 8.59 35.45
N ARG A 266 -5.12 7.30 35.17
CA ARG A 266 -6.47 6.78 34.89
C ARG A 266 -6.89 5.77 35.93
#